data_0ee1da31d7fc9f142205a058c2bdbcb8
#
_entry.id   0ee1da31d7fc9f142205a058c2bdbcb8
#
_cell.length_a   1.000
_cell.length_b   1.000
_cell.length_c   1.000
_cell.angle_alpha   90.00
_cell.angle_beta   90.00
_cell.angle_gamma   90.00
#
_symmetry.space_group_name_H-M   'P 1'
#
loop_
_entity.id
_entity.type
_entity.pdbx_description
1 polymer ?
#
loop_
_entity_poly.entity_id
_entity_poly.type
_entity_poly.pdbx_seq_one_letter_code
_entity_poly.pdbx_strand_id
1 'polypeptide(L)'
;MLFTSLAVATLSAVASAKTIRIDVGQSGLAFSPNDIKASVGDILEFHYYPKNHSVVAADFATPCKPKAEGGFYSGFFPTTSSENENVFQVEVNNTTPIWFYCSQSTGNHCGAGMVGVVNANTSSTKTFETFQAAAKKVTTNESPSTGNSFGGKILAAPSSTTSGGASATSGAPASASTTNAAAALGSVSGMAMAVVGAAVAFAI
;
A
#
# COMPACT_ATOMS: atom_id res chain seq x y z
N MET A 1 36.42 -27.25 34.45
CA MET A 1 35.18 -27.37 33.66
C MET A 1 35.01 -26.05 32.93
N LEU A 2 35.25 -26.04 31.62
CA LEU A 2 35.06 -24.81 30.76
C LEU A 2 33.64 -24.81 30.23
N PHE A 3 32.84 -23.83 30.58
CA PHE A 3 31.51 -23.61 30.00
C PHE A 3 31.68 -22.72 28.76
N THR A 4 31.52 -23.32 27.60
CA THR A 4 31.51 -22.61 26.32
C THR A 4 30.08 -22.06 26.11
N SER A 5 29.89 -20.76 26.31
CA SER A 5 28.61 -20.10 26.04
C SER A 5 28.44 -19.95 24.51
N LEU A 6 27.47 -20.67 23.95
CA LEU A 6 27.08 -20.56 22.54
C LEU A 6 26.11 -19.36 22.40
N ALA A 7 26.59 -18.27 21.83
CA ALA A 7 25.73 -17.12 21.51
C ALA A 7 24.95 -17.43 20.20
N VAL A 8 23.64 -17.61 20.32
CA VAL A 8 22.74 -17.74 19.17
C VAL A 8 22.36 -16.34 18.70
N ALA A 9 22.91 -15.91 17.58
CA ALA A 9 22.50 -14.67 16.93
C ALA A 9 21.21 -14.93 16.12
N THR A 10 20.08 -14.39 16.59
CA THR A 10 18.82 -14.42 15.84
C THR A 10 18.84 -13.34 14.76
N LEU A 11 18.96 -13.74 13.48
CA LEU A 11 18.74 -12.85 12.34
C LEU A 11 17.25 -12.59 12.22
N SER A 12 16.79 -11.39 12.60
CA SER A 12 15.44 -10.94 12.30
C SER A 12 15.38 -10.51 10.84
N ALA A 13 14.71 -11.28 9.99
CA ALA A 13 14.41 -10.87 8.63
C ALA A 13 13.36 -9.74 8.69
N VAL A 14 13.74 -8.53 8.33
CA VAL A 14 12.81 -7.41 8.08
C VAL A 14 12.08 -7.71 6.77
N ALA A 15 10.82 -8.11 6.84
CA ALA A 15 9.97 -8.18 5.66
C ALA A 15 9.75 -6.75 5.14
N SER A 16 10.19 -6.47 3.91
CA SER A 16 9.92 -5.19 3.25
C SER A 16 8.47 -5.20 2.75
N ALA A 17 7.68 -4.22 3.19
CA ALA A 17 6.35 -3.98 2.66
C ALA A 17 6.43 -3.69 1.15
N LYS A 18 5.57 -4.29 0.36
CA LYS A 18 5.46 -4.06 -1.08
C LYS A 18 4.16 -3.38 -1.43
N THR A 19 4.14 -2.61 -2.50
CA THR A 19 2.91 -2.09 -3.11
C THR A 19 2.41 -3.08 -4.15
N ILE A 20 1.16 -3.49 -4.02
CA ILE A 20 0.46 -4.39 -4.95
C ILE A 20 -0.50 -3.53 -5.76
N ARG A 21 -0.17 -3.33 -7.03
CA ARG A 21 -1.01 -2.60 -7.98
C ARG A 21 -2.24 -3.44 -8.35
N ILE A 22 -3.41 -2.80 -8.37
CA ILE A 22 -4.70 -3.38 -8.76
C ILE A 22 -5.37 -2.40 -9.72
N ASP A 23 -5.48 -2.78 -10.97
CA ASP A 23 -6.17 -1.98 -11.98
C ASP A 23 -7.69 -2.16 -11.86
N VAL A 24 -8.41 -1.05 -11.83
CA VAL A 24 -9.86 -0.98 -11.60
C VAL A 24 -10.54 -0.50 -12.88
N GLY A 25 -11.16 -1.41 -13.61
CA GLY A 25 -11.88 -1.08 -14.85
C GLY A 25 -11.02 -1.02 -16.11
N GLN A 26 -9.73 -1.37 -16.08
CA GLN A 26 -8.85 -1.37 -17.25
C GLN A 26 -9.31 -2.35 -18.31
N SER A 27 -9.72 -3.52 -17.91
CA SER A 27 -10.17 -4.61 -18.80
C SER A 27 -11.68 -4.86 -18.67
N GLY A 28 -12.49 -3.79 -18.70
CA GLY A 28 -13.92 -3.87 -18.48
C GLY A 28 -14.31 -3.88 -17.02
N LEU A 29 -15.44 -4.49 -16.65
CA LEU A 29 -15.94 -4.52 -15.29
C LEU A 29 -15.17 -5.54 -14.43
N ALA A 30 -13.91 -5.28 -14.15
CA ALA A 30 -13.02 -6.17 -13.40
C ALA A 30 -11.99 -5.39 -12.58
N PHE A 31 -11.51 -6.03 -11.51
CA PHE A 31 -10.25 -5.72 -10.86
C PHE A 31 -9.16 -6.64 -11.44
N SER A 32 -7.95 -6.13 -11.61
CA SER A 32 -6.84 -6.92 -12.14
C SER A 32 -5.54 -6.62 -11.37
N PRO A 33 -4.99 -7.58 -10.60
CA PRO A 33 -5.56 -8.90 -10.28
C PRO A 33 -6.79 -8.82 -9.38
N ASN A 34 -7.58 -9.91 -9.35
CA ASN A 34 -8.81 -10.00 -8.55
C ASN A 34 -8.77 -11.07 -7.43
N ASP A 35 -7.82 -12.00 -7.46
CA ASP A 35 -7.45 -12.91 -6.35
C ASP A 35 -5.99 -12.67 -6.00
N ILE A 36 -5.75 -12.08 -4.83
CA ILE A 36 -4.49 -11.46 -4.46
C ILE A 36 -3.92 -12.16 -3.23
N LYS A 37 -2.60 -12.32 -3.20
CA LYS A 37 -1.86 -12.72 -2.00
C LYS A 37 -1.01 -11.55 -1.52
N ALA A 38 -1.20 -11.19 -0.25
CA ALA A 38 -0.51 -10.09 0.41
C ALA A 38 -0.08 -10.47 1.82
N SER A 39 1.03 -9.90 2.26
CA SER A 39 1.54 -10.00 3.62
C SER A 39 1.04 -8.83 4.47
N VAL A 40 1.11 -8.96 5.79
CA VAL A 40 0.88 -7.82 6.70
C VAL A 40 1.91 -6.73 6.42
N GLY A 41 1.46 -5.50 6.32
CA GLY A 41 2.25 -4.33 5.95
C GLY A 41 2.27 -4.03 4.44
N ASP A 42 1.87 -4.97 3.56
CA ASP A 42 1.74 -4.67 2.14
C ASP A 42 0.65 -3.62 1.88
N ILE A 43 0.81 -2.84 0.82
CA ILE A 43 -0.13 -1.81 0.39
C ILE A 43 -0.87 -2.29 -0.85
N LEU A 44 -2.18 -2.34 -0.79
CA LEU A 44 -3.05 -2.51 -1.95
C LEU A 44 -3.23 -1.14 -2.60
N GLU A 45 -2.83 -0.97 -3.86
CA GLU A 45 -2.93 0.30 -4.57
C GLU A 45 -3.87 0.16 -5.76
N PHE A 46 -5.02 0.83 -5.70
CA PHE A 46 -6.08 0.75 -6.70
C PHE A 46 -5.95 1.89 -7.70
N HIS A 47 -5.74 1.54 -8.97
CA HIS A 47 -5.57 2.42 -10.11
C HIS A 47 -6.82 2.42 -10.98
N TYR A 48 -7.45 3.56 -11.18
CA TYR A 48 -8.77 3.65 -11.80
C TYR A 48 -8.68 4.02 -13.28
N TYR A 49 -9.49 3.32 -14.08
CA TYR A 49 -9.62 3.51 -15.52
C TYR A 49 -11.04 3.97 -15.89
N PRO A 50 -11.30 4.38 -17.15
CA PRO A 50 -12.64 4.80 -17.53
C PRO A 50 -13.67 3.67 -17.31
N LYS A 51 -14.89 3.97 -16.80
CA LYS A 51 -15.55 5.28 -16.68
C LYS A 51 -15.57 5.75 -15.20
N ASN A 52 -16.48 5.19 -14.36
CA ASN A 52 -16.62 5.55 -12.96
C ASN A 52 -16.61 4.29 -12.11
N HIS A 53 -15.66 4.17 -11.24
CA HIS A 53 -15.44 3.01 -10.41
C HIS A 53 -15.17 3.39 -8.97
N SER A 54 -15.34 2.42 -8.08
CA SER A 54 -14.98 2.51 -6.67
C SER A 54 -14.40 1.19 -6.19
N VAL A 55 -13.86 1.17 -4.99
CA VAL A 55 -13.58 -0.07 -4.26
C VAL A 55 -14.16 0.02 -2.85
N VAL A 56 -14.91 -1.01 -2.45
CA VAL A 56 -15.62 -1.10 -1.17
C VAL A 56 -15.34 -2.45 -0.55
N ALA A 57 -14.96 -2.49 0.73
CA ALA A 57 -14.86 -3.74 1.48
C ALA A 57 -16.24 -4.36 1.69
N ALA A 58 -16.33 -5.68 1.60
CA ALA A 58 -17.54 -6.46 1.81
C ALA A 58 -17.30 -7.61 2.79
N ASP A 59 -18.37 -8.20 3.27
CA ASP A 59 -18.33 -9.53 3.88
C ASP A 59 -18.59 -10.61 2.82
N PHE A 60 -17.97 -11.79 2.99
CA PHE A 60 -18.16 -12.91 2.05
C PHE A 60 -19.65 -13.30 1.89
N ALA A 61 -20.41 -13.26 2.99
CA ALA A 61 -21.81 -13.67 2.98
C ALA A 61 -22.75 -12.65 2.33
N THR A 62 -22.32 -11.40 2.21
CA THR A 62 -23.14 -10.30 1.68
C THR A 62 -22.39 -9.53 0.59
N PRO A 63 -22.14 -10.17 -0.58
CA PRO A 63 -21.50 -9.48 -1.69
C PRO A 63 -22.35 -8.29 -2.15
N CYS A 64 -21.69 -7.29 -2.74
CA CYS A 64 -22.29 -6.06 -3.24
C CYS A 64 -22.92 -5.16 -2.15
N LYS A 65 -22.61 -5.41 -0.89
CA LYS A 65 -22.97 -4.56 0.26
C LYS A 65 -21.73 -4.14 1.02
N PRO A 66 -21.70 -2.89 1.52
CA PRO A 66 -20.61 -2.45 2.38
C PRO A 66 -20.48 -3.36 3.61
N LYS A 67 -19.25 -3.63 4.00
CA LYS A 67 -18.95 -4.34 5.25
C LYS A 67 -19.59 -3.58 6.41
N ALA A 68 -20.25 -4.32 7.32
CA ALA A 68 -21.04 -3.71 8.40
C ALA A 68 -20.18 -2.91 9.39
N GLU A 69 -18.97 -3.41 9.69
CA GLU A 69 -18.02 -2.76 10.59
C GLU A 69 -16.60 -2.81 10.03
N GLY A 70 -15.88 -1.70 10.19
CA GLY A 70 -14.54 -1.55 9.63
C GLY A 70 -14.56 -1.55 8.09
N GLY A 71 -13.47 -2.00 7.49
CA GLY A 71 -13.34 -2.02 6.03
C GLY A 71 -12.89 -0.70 5.46
N PHE A 72 -13.13 -0.49 4.16
CA PHE A 72 -12.71 0.69 3.42
C PHE A 72 -13.68 1.03 2.30
N TYR A 73 -13.63 2.28 1.89
CA TYR A 73 -14.30 2.81 0.70
C TYR A 73 -13.43 3.89 0.06
N SER A 74 -13.21 3.77 -1.23
CA SER A 74 -12.40 4.75 -1.97
C SER A 74 -13.12 6.05 -2.30
N GLY A 75 -14.46 6.09 -2.23
CA GLY A 75 -15.23 7.03 -3.01
C GLY A 75 -15.29 6.60 -4.47
N PHE A 76 -15.96 7.40 -5.30
CA PHE A 76 -15.99 7.21 -6.74
C PHE A 76 -14.85 7.96 -7.44
N PHE A 77 -14.26 7.32 -8.45
CA PHE A 77 -13.21 7.87 -9.30
C PHE A 77 -13.73 8.00 -10.75
N PRO A 78 -14.44 9.09 -11.08
CA PRO A 78 -14.83 9.35 -12.46
C PRO A 78 -13.59 9.60 -13.30
N THR A 79 -13.37 8.78 -14.32
CA THR A 79 -12.20 8.81 -15.18
C THR A 79 -12.65 8.89 -16.63
N THR A 80 -12.15 9.86 -17.37
CA THR A 80 -12.61 10.13 -18.75
C THR A 80 -11.74 9.46 -19.81
N SER A 81 -10.44 9.40 -19.58
CA SER A 81 -9.47 8.80 -20.50
C SER A 81 -8.29 8.25 -19.70
N SER A 82 -7.62 7.23 -20.22
CA SER A 82 -6.46 6.60 -19.60
C SER A 82 -6.65 6.28 -18.09
N GLU A 83 -5.58 6.32 -17.34
CA GLU A 83 -5.57 6.11 -15.89
C GLU A 83 -5.91 7.41 -15.15
N ASN A 84 -6.56 7.33 -14.00
CA ASN A 84 -6.83 8.46 -13.12
C ASN A 84 -5.53 8.98 -12.49
N GLU A 85 -5.45 10.28 -12.29
CA GLU A 85 -4.29 10.93 -11.65
C GLU A 85 -4.14 10.59 -10.15
N ASN A 86 -5.17 10.01 -9.55
CA ASN A 86 -5.16 9.60 -8.16
C ASN A 86 -5.41 8.10 -8.02
N VAL A 87 -4.81 7.52 -6.99
CA VAL A 87 -4.98 6.13 -6.56
C VAL A 87 -5.56 6.09 -5.15
N PHE A 88 -6.14 4.95 -4.80
CA PHE A 88 -6.55 4.68 -3.42
C PHE A 88 -5.69 3.56 -2.85
N GLN A 89 -5.09 3.79 -1.69
CA GLN A 89 -4.23 2.83 -1.00
C GLN A 89 -4.87 2.31 0.28
N VAL A 90 -4.73 1.01 0.51
CA VAL A 90 -5.18 0.30 1.71
C VAL A 90 -4.04 -0.55 2.23
N GLU A 91 -3.67 -0.40 3.50
CA GLU A 91 -2.67 -1.23 4.16
C GLU A 91 -3.28 -2.57 4.61
N VAL A 92 -2.56 -3.65 4.39
CA VAL A 92 -2.94 -5.00 4.84
C VAL A 92 -2.51 -5.18 6.29
N ASN A 93 -3.45 -5.06 7.23
CA ASN A 93 -3.16 -5.09 8.67
C ASN A 93 -3.16 -6.50 9.30
N ASN A 94 -3.69 -7.49 8.58
CA ASN A 94 -3.74 -8.88 9.04
C ASN A 94 -3.90 -9.83 7.83
N THR A 95 -3.85 -11.14 8.08
CA THR A 95 -3.93 -12.18 7.05
C THR A 95 -5.36 -12.68 6.78
N THR A 96 -6.38 -12.13 7.44
CA THR A 96 -7.77 -12.54 7.17
C THR A 96 -8.20 -12.13 5.76
N PRO A 97 -9.05 -12.92 5.09
CA PRO A 97 -9.52 -12.56 3.76
C PRO A 97 -10.22 -11.20 3.72
N ILE A 98 -9.83 -10.38 2.75
CA ILE A 98 -10.45 -9.07 2.48
C ILE A 98 -11.24 -9.21 1.18
N TRP A 99 -12.57 -9.20 1.27
CA TRP A 99 -13.49 -9.21 0.13
C TRP A 99 -13.82 -7.78 -0.26
N PHE A 100 -13.91 -7.50 -1.55
CA PHE A 100 -14.21 -6.16 -2.04
C PHE A 100 -14.94 -6.18 -3.38
N TYR A 101 -15.58 -5.05 -3.72
CA TYR A 101 -16.37 -4.90 -4.95
C TYR A 101 -16.39 -3.45 -5.43
N CYS A 102 -16.86 -3.24 -6.67
CA CYS A 102 -17.18 -1.90 -7.18
C CYS A 102 -18.66 -1.59 -6.94
N SER A 103 -18.94 -0.48 -6.24
CA SER A 103 -20.30 -0.08 -5.87
C SER A 103 -21.02 0.77 -6.91
N GLN A 104 -20.48 0.91 -8.14
CA GLN A 104 -21.15 1.66 -9.20
C GLN A 104 -22.47 0.99 -9.59
N SER A 105 -23.58 1.74 -9.38
CA SER A 105 -24.95 1.24 -9.62
C SER A 105 -25.31 1.23 -11.11
N THR A 106 -24.84 2.24 -11.87
CA THR A 106 -25.06 2.26 -13.34
C THR A 106 -24.34 1.08 -13.96
N GLY A 107 -25.10 0.18 -14.55
CA GLY A 107 -24.59 -1.09 -15.08
C GLY A 107 -24.35 -2.18 -14.03
N ASN A 108 -24.75 -1.94 -12.76
CA ASN A 108 -24.63 -2.89 -11.65
C ASN A 108 -23.27 -3.61 -11.63
N HIS A 109 -22.18 -2.85 -11.48
CA HIS A 109 -20.82 -3.35 -11.64
C HIS A 109 -20.53 -4.60 -10.79
N CYS A 110 -20.93 -4.58 -9.51
CA CYS A 110 -20.79 -5.75 -8.64
C CYS A 110 -21.60 -6.96 -9.15
N GLY A 111 -22.86 -6.76 -9.50
CA GLY A 111 -23.71 -7.81 -10.06
C GLY A 111 -23.26 -8.30 -11.43
N ALA A 112 -22.49 -7.49 -12.16
CA ALA A 112 -21.78 -7.94 -13.36
C ALA A 112 -20.53 -8.79 -13.06
N GLY A 113 -20.14 -8.90 -11.79
CA GLY A 113 -19.01 -9.71 -11.32
C GLY A 113 -17.74 -8.90 -11.01
N MET A 114 -17.84 -7.56 -10.90
CA MET A 114 -16.70 -6.71 -10.55
C MET A 114 -16.43 -6.78 -9.04
N VAL A 115 -15.76 -7.85 -8.63
CA VAL A 115 -15.39 -8.17 -7.24
C VAL A 115 -13.95 -8.66 -7.17
N GLY A 116 -13.39 -8.71 -5.97
CA GLY A 116 -12.06 -9.23 -5.72
C GLY A 116 -11.88 -9.72 -4.29
N VAL A 117 -10.75 -10.36 -4.05
CA VAL A 117 -10.35 -10.86 -2.73
C VAL A 117 -8.85 -10.75 -2.53
N VAL A 118 -8.46 -10.44 -1.30
CA VAL A 118 -7.08 -10.59 -0.83
C VAL A 118 -7.06 -11.74 0.18
N ASN A 119 -6.07 -12.62 0.06
CA ASN A 119 -5.83 -13.73 0.99
C ASN A 119 -7.01 -14.71 1.14
N ALA A 120 -7.72 -15.03 0.03
CA ALA A 120 -8.69 -16.13 0.07
C ALA A 120 -8.05 -17.40 0.62
N ASN A 121 -8.78 -18.09 1.52
CA ASN A 121 -8.33 -19.38 2.04
C ASN A 121 -8.62 -20.47 1.02
N THR A 122 -7.59 -20.99 0.36
CA THR A 122 -7.70 -22.02 -0.67
C THR A 122 -8.18 -23.39 -0.15
N SER A 123 -8.14 -23.60 1.16
CA SER A 123 -8.63 -24.83 1.81
C SER A 123 -10.10 -24.75 2.26
N SER A 124 -10.80 -23.64 1.93
CA SER A 124 -12.20 -23.43 2.27
C SER A 124 -13.06 -23.30 1.03
N THR A 125 -14.39 -23.34 1.21
CA THR A 125 -15.35 -23.07 0.14
C THR A 125 -15.49 -21.56 -0.16
N LYS A 126 -14.83 -20.69 0.64
CA LYS A 126 -14.84 -19.24 0.45
C LYS A 126 -13.73 -18.84 -0.52
N THR A 127 -13.95 -19.07 -1.80
CA THR A 127 -13.02 -18.75 -2.89
C THR A 127 -13.47 -17.51 -3.66
N PHE A 128 -12.60 -16.96 -4.50
CA PHE A 128 -12.94 -15.86 -5.41
C PHE A 128 -14.15 -16.24 -6.30
N GLU A 129 -14.14 -17.44 -6.87
CA GLU A 129 -15.19 -17.90 -7.79
C GLU A 129 -16.55 -17.99 -7.08
N THR A 130 -16.59 -18.51 -5.85
CA THR A 130 -17.84 -18.60 -5.08
C THR A 130 -18.35 -17.22 -4.67
N PHE A 131 -17.49 -16.30 -4.33
CA PHE A 131 -17.86 -14.91 -4.03
C PHE A 131 -18.38 -14.20 -5.30
N GLN A 132 -17.70 -14.34 -6.43
CA GLN A 132 -18.13 -13.77 -7.70
C GLN A 132 -19.45 -14.35 -8.16
N ALA A 133 -19.64 -15.67 -8.02
CA ALA A 133 -20.90 -16.32 -8.37
C ALA A 133 -22.07 -15.86 -7.50
N ALA A 134 -21.82 -15.56 -6.22
CA ALA A 134 -22.81 -14.97 -5.34
C ALA A 134 -23.09 -13.50 -5.71
N ALA A 135 -22.08 -12.71 -6.04
CA ALA A 135 -22.22 -11.33 -6.49
C ALA A 135 -23.06 -11.23 -7.77
N LYS A 136 -22.86 -12.13 -8.73
CA LYS A 136 -23.64 -12.19 -9.99
C LYS A 136 -25.14 -12.46 -9.80
N LYS A 137 -25.57 -12.85 -8.61
CA LYS A 137 -27.01 -13.01 -8.29
C LYS A 137 -27.61 -11.74 -7.70
N VAL A 138 -26.80 -10.74 -7.41
CA VAL A 138 -27.26 -9.47 -6.81
C VAL A 138 -27.73 -8.53 -7.91
N THR A 139 -28.97 -8.10 -7.85
CA THR A 139 -29.58 -7.20 -8.85
C THR A 139 -29.28 -5.72 -8.59
N THR A 140 -28.99 -5.35 -7.34
CA THR A 140 -28.65 -3.97 -6.93
C THR A 140 -27.48 -3.99 -5.97
N ASN A 141 -26.46 -3.19 -6.25
CA ASN A 141 -25.33 -3.00 -5.33
C ASN A 141 -25.49 -1.72 -4.51
N GLU A 142 -24.89 -1.71 -3.34
CA GLU A 142 -24.97 -0.61 -2.40
C GLU A 142 -23.62 0.10 -2.29
N SER A 143 -23.65 1.42 -2.09
CA SER A 143 -22.48 2.22 -1.70
C SER A 143 -22.58 2.60 -0.23
N PRO A 144 -21.47 2.81 0.48
CA PRO A 144 -21.50 3.39 1.81
C PRO A 144 -22.23 4.73 1.82
N SER A 145 -23.07 4.96 2.83
CA SER A 145 -23.92 6.15 2.96
C SER A 145 -23.14 7.45 3.19
N THR A 146 -21.90 7.36 3.64
CA THR A 146 -21.07 8.53 3.96
C THR A 146 -20.70 9.36 2.74
N GLY A 147 -20.68 8.76 1.54
CA GLY A 147 -20.22 9.41 0.31
C GLY A 147 -18.71 9.70 0.26
N ASN A 148 -18.05 9.77 1.40
CA ASN A 148 -16.63 10.06 1.54
C ASN A 148 -15.79 8.80 1.64
N SER A 149 -14.54 8.86 1.18
CA SER A 149 -13.56 7.77 1.33
C SER A 149 -13.20 7.55 2.81
N PHE A 150 -12.94 6.30 3.18
CA PHE A 150 -12.47 5.90 4.50
C PHE A 150 -11.68 4.58 4.44
N GLY A 151 -10.95 4.27 5.50
CA GLY A 151 -10.19 3.01 5.65
C GLY A 151 -9.01 2.87 4.72
N GLY A 152 -8.57 3.96 4.09
CA GLY A 152 -7.43 4.05 3.19
C GLY A 152 -7.04 5.50 2.93
N LYS A 153 -6.15 5.71 1.95
CA LYS A 153 -5.65 7.04 1.57
C LYS A 153 -5.78 7.26 0.08
N ILE A 154 -6.22 8.45 -0.33
CA ILE A 154 -6.15 8.90 -1.73
C ILE A 154 -4.84 9.65 -1.90
N LEU A 155 -4.06 9.26 -2.89
CA LEU A 155 -2.76 9.85 -3.22
C LEU A 155 -2.69 10.10 -4.73
N ALA A 156 -1.79 11.00 -5.15
CA ALA A 156 -1.46 11.11 -6.56
C ALA A 156 -0.86 9.80 -7.07
N ALA A 157 -1.28 9.35 -8.23
CA ALA A 157 -0.70 8.17 -8.87
C ALA A 157 0.80 8.38 -9.10
N PRO A 158 1.65 7.38 -8.85
CA PRO A 158 3.05 7.50 -9.17
C PRO A 158 3.19 7.77 -10.67
N SER A 159 3.84 8.89 -11.03
CA SER A 159 4.11 9.20 -12.43
C SER A 159 4.83 8.03 -13.06
N SER A 160 4.33 7.52 -14.19
CA SER A 160 5.00 6.48 -14.98
C SER A 160 6.23 7.04 -15.72
N THR A 161 7.14 7.68 -14.99
CA THR A 161 8.50 7.86 -15.48
C THR A 161 9.16 6.51 -15.42
N THR A 162 9.51 5.97 -16.56
CA THR A 162 10.29 4.74 -16.76
C THR A 162 11.31 4.60 -15.64
N SER A 163 11.10 3.64 -14.76
CA SER A 163 12.04 3.32 -13.68
C SER A 163 13.33 2.79 -14.30
N GLY A 164 14.22 3.70 -14.64
CA GLY A 164 15.62 3.40 -14.80
C GLY A 164 16.13 2.97 -13.42
N GLY A 165 16.55 1.71 -13.30
CA GLY A 165 17.01 1.11 -12.05
C GLY A 165 18.03 1.99 -11.34
N ALA A 166 17.67 2.49 -10.18
CA ALA A 166 18.64 2.98 -9.22
C ALA A 166 19.29 1.76 -8.56
N SER A 167 20.40 1.31 -9.14
CA SER A 167 21.35 0.46 -8.44
C SER A 167 21.81 1.20 -7.19
N ALA A 168 21.38 0.73 -6.03
CA ALA A 168 21.96 1.13 -4.77
C ALA A 168 23.42 0.65 -4.75
N THR A 169 24.34 1.54 -5.07
CA THR A 169 25.76 1.33 -4.85
C THR A 169 26.00 1.38 -3.36
N SER A 170 26.16 0.21 -2.74
CA SER A 170 26.67 0.08 -1.38
C SER A 170 28.11 0.58 -1.37
N GLY A 171 28.29 1.82 -0.91
CA GLY A 171 29.60 2.36 -0.59
C GLY A 171 30.17 1.64 0.63
N ALA A 172 31.16 0.80 0.42
CA ALA A 172 32.00 0.27 1.49
C ALA A 172 32.83 1.41 2.10
N PRO A 173 33.06 1.43 3.43
CA PRO A 173 33.91 2.43 4.04
C PRO A 173 35.38 2.21 3.62
N ALA A 174 35.98 3.20 2.96
CA ALA A 174 37.39 3.20 2.66
C ALA A 174 38.21 3.35 3.92
N SER A 175 39.09 2.42 4.17
CA SER A 175 40.14 2.49 5.19
C SER A 175 41.08 3.67 4.91
N ALA A 176 41.26 4.55 5.89
CA ALA A 176 42.20 5.64 5.86
C ALA A 176 43.62 5.07 5.97
N SER A 177 44.41 5.23 4.90
CA SER A 177 45.90 5.09 4.96
C SER A 177 46.50 6.45 5.29
N THR A 178 47.21 6.50 6.41
CA THR A 178 48.04 7.62 6.81
C THR A 178 49.32 7.63 6.01
N THR A 179 49.61 8.71 5.25
CA THR A 179 50.96 9.05 4.82
C THR A 179 51.25 10.50 5.18
N ASN A 180 52.26 10.67 6.01
CA ASN A 180 52.87 11.96 6.37
C ASN A 180 53.57 12.58 5.16
N ALA A 181 53.38 13.88 4.90
CA ALA A 181 54.38 14.74 4.31
C ALA A 181 54.07 16.21 4.63
N ALA A 182 55.15 16.92 4.91
CA ALA A 182 55.30 18.20 5.57
C ALA A 182 54.91 19.43 4.75
N ALA A 183 54.56 20.48 5.52
CA ALA A 183 54.92 21.91 5.33
C ALA A 183 54.47 22.68 4.08
N ALA A 184 53.60 23.70 4.32
CA ALA A 184 53.93 25.08 3.94
C ALA A 184 52.93 26.09 4.57
N LEU A 185 53.48 27.16 5.05
CA LEU A 185 52.88 28.32 5.77
C LEU A 185 52.00 29.18 4.84
N GLY A 186 50.96 29.79 5.40
CA GLY A 186 50.24 30.90 4.76
C GLY A 186 49.00 31.33 5.51
N SER A 187 49.19 32.19 6.45
CA SER A 187 48.57 33.42 6.94
C SER A 187 47.09 33.76 6.68
N VAL A 188 46.51 34.15 7.78
CA VAL A 188 45.67 35.28 8.22
C VAL A 188 44.15 35.29 8.03
N SER A 189 43.55 35.61 9.18
CA SER A 189 42.33 36.40 9.45
C SER A 189 40.97 35.83 9.01
N GLY A 190 40.02 35.76 9.84
CA GLY A 190 39.52 36.50 10.96
C GLY A 190 38.07 36.14 11.27
N MET A 191 37.77 36.39 12.47
CA MET A 191 36.46 36.65 13.10
C MET A 191 35.55 35.51 13.54
N ALA A 192 35.55 35.45 14.83
CA ALA A 192 34.58 34.80 15.71
C ALA A 192 33.17 35.38 15.60
N MET A 193 32.18 34.53 15.85
CA MET A 193 31.02 34.88 16.69
C MET A 193 30.46 33.61 17.31
N ALA A 194 30.56 33.55 18.61
CA ALA A 194 29.83 32.64 19.49
C ALA A 194 28.41 33.16 19.69
N VAL A 195 27.41 32.31 19.71
CA VAL A 195 26.18 32.56 20.45
C VAL A 195 25.80 31.31 21.24
N VAL A 196 25.76 31.51 22.49
CA VAL A 196 25.33 30.70 23.62
C VAL A 196 23.78 30.70 23.71
N GLY A 197 23.23 29.66 24.29
CA GLY A 197 21.92 29.70 24.94
C GLY A 197 20.97 28.62 24.46
N ALA A 198 20.33 27.89 25.21
CA ALA A 198 20.05 27.64 26.58
C ALA A 198 19.09 26.44 26.65
N ALA A 199 19.37 25.52 27.51
CA ALA A 199 18.47 24.43 27.87
C ALA A 199 17.30 25.00 28.70
N VAL A 200 16.08 24.54 28.44
CA VAL A 200 14.96 24.60 29.39
C VAL A 200 14.36 23.22 29.55
N ALA A 201 14.61 22.62 30.70
CA ALA A 201 13.85 21.49 31.21
C ALA A 201 12.59 22.05 31.90
N PHE A 202 11.44 21.42 31.63
CA PHE A 202 10.28 21.54 32.50
C PHE A 202 9.76 20.11 32.80
N ALA A 203 9.91 19.76 34.07
CA ALA A 203 9.15 18.70 34.72
C ALA A 203 7.84 19.31 35.26
N ILE A 204 6.74 18.65 35.04
CA ILE A 204 5.69 18.33 36.03
C ILE A 204 4.80 17.28 35.34
#